data_859245b2f8b02cc6f6f7c2f22e3d497b
#
_entry.id   859245b2f8b02cc6f6f7c2f22e3d497b
#
_cell.length_a   1.000
_cell.length_b   1.000
_cell.length_c   1.000
_cell.angle_alpha   90.00
_cell.angle_beta   90.00
_cell.angle_gamma   90.00
#
_symmetry.space_group_name_H-M   'P 1'
#
loop_
_entity.id
_entity.type
_entity.pdbx_description
1 polymer ?
#
loop_
_entity_poly.entity_id
_entity_poly.type
_entity_poly.pdbx_seq_one_letter_code
_entity_poly.pdbx_strand_id
1 'polypeptide(L)'
;MKKAILATKVGMTQIFNEDGVLTPVTVLQAGPCVVTQVKTVENDGYDAVQVGFADIREKLVNKPVKGHFDKAEVPYKRFLREFKFENASEYSVKDEIKADIFAAGDKVDATAVSKGKGFQGAIKRLGQSRGPMAHGSKFHRHQGSNGSATTPGRVFKGKGMPGHMGSKRITIQNLEVVRVDVENNVILVKGAVPGPKKSLVTLKETVKAAK
;
A
#
# COMPACT_ATOMS: atom_id res chain seq x y z
N MET A 1 8.48 -1.27 14.72
CA MET A 1 8.88 -0.34 13.64
C MET A 1 9.02 1.06 14.22
N LYS A 2 9.97 1.84 13.69
CA LYS A 2 10.22 3.20 14.22
C LYS A 2 9.44 4.28 13.47
N LYS A 3 9.28 4.12 12.15
CA LYS A 3 8.66 5.13 11.28
C LYS A 3 7.53 4.53 10.44
N ALA A 4 6.37 5.16 10.43
CA ALA A 4 5.26 4.83 9.54
C ALA A 4 4.33 6.03 9.33
N ILE A 5 3.76 6.17 8.14
CA ILE A 5 2.83 7.24 7.79
C ILE A 5 1.82 6.79 6.73
N LEU A 6 0.66 7.42 6.71
CA LEU A 6 -0.31 7.29 5.62
C LEU A 6 -0.09 8.40 4.59
N ALA A 7 -0.21 8.03 3.33
CA ALA A 7 -0.02 8.95 2.22
C ALA A 7 -1.06 8.72 1.12
N THR A 8 -1.25 9.74 0.30
CA THR A 8 -2.03 9.65 -0.94
C THR A 8 -1.09 9.69 -2.15
N LYS A 9 -1.26 8.77 -3.08
CA LYS A 9 -0.49 8.78 -4.32
C LYS A 9 -0.96 9.91 -5.24
N VAL A 10 -0.13 10.92 -5.46
CA VAL A 10 -0.41 12.04 -6.38
C VAL A 10 -0.16 11.60 -7.83
N GLY A 11 1.01 11.03 -8.10
CA GLY A 11 1.38 10.61 -9.43
C GLY A 11 2.81 10.11 -9.50
N MET A 12 3.33 10.06 -10.72
CA MET A 12 4.74 9.77 -10.97
C MET A 12 5.34 10.89 -11.84
N THR A 13 6.59 11.17 -11.60
CA THR A 13 7.41 12.11 -12.37
C THR A 13 8.85 11.59 -12.41
N GLN A 14 9.73 12.38 -12.92
CA GLN A 14 11.17 12.10 -12.97
C GLN A 14 11.94 13.32 -12.48
N ILE A 15 13.07 13.08 -11.90
CA ILE A 15 13.99 14.10 -11.44
C ILE A 15 15.41 13.74 -11.89
N PHE A 16 16.25 14.73 -12.08
CA PHE A 16 17.68 14.55 -12.33
C PHE A 16 18.43 14.63 -11.00
N ASN A 17 19.33 13.72 -10.77
CA ASN A 17 20.28 13.79 -9.67
C ASN A 17 21.41 14.79 -10.02
N GLU A 18 22.26 15.10 -9.06
CA GLU A 18 23.43 15.98 -9.25
C GLU A 18 24.36 15.48 -10.37
N ASP A 19 24.47 14.17 -10.54
CA ASP A 19 25.24 13.53 -11.61
C ASP A 19 24.55 13.56 -12.99
N GLY A 20 23.40 14.23 -13.13
CA GLY A 20 22.63 14.26 -14.37
C GLY A 20 21.85 12.96 -14.69
N VAL A 21 21.83 11.98 -13.77
CA VAL A 21 21.13 10.72 -13.97
C VAL A 21 19.63 10.90 -13.71
N LEU A 22 18.81 10.49 -14.69
CA LEU A 22 17.36 10.51 -14.59
C LEU A 22 16.85 9.47 -13.59
N THR A 23 16.13 9.89 -12.57
CA THR A 23 15.54 9.01 -11.57
C THR A 23 14.01 9.09 -11.63
N PRO A 24 13.29 7.98 -11.95
CA PRO A 24 11.83 7.96 -11.88
C PRO A 24 11.37 7.96 -10.43
N VAL A 25 10.41 8.83 -10.09
CA VAL A 25 9.90 8.95 -8.72
C VAL A 25 8.39 8.93 -8.68
N THR A 26 7.86 8.37 -7.60
CA THR A 26 6.44 8.51 -7.24
C THR A 26 6.30 9.62 -6.20
N VAL A 27 5.37 10.53 -6.46
CA VAL A 27 5.02 11.64 -5.58
C VAL A 27 3.90 11.18 -4.64
N LEU A 28 4.16 11.24 -3.35
CA LEU A 28 3.24 10.86 -2.30
C LEU A 28 3.00 12.06 -1.38
N GLN A 29 1.75 12.46 -1.22
CA GLN A 29 1.34 13.42 -0.18
C GLN A 29 1.19 12.64 1.12
N ALA A 30 2.12 12.81 2.05
CA ALA A 30 2.28 12.02 3.27
C ALA A 30 1.93 12.86 4.49
N GLY A 31 0.79 12.57 5.10
CA GLY A 31 0.31 13.32 6.27
C GLY A 31 -0.39 14.65 5.93
N PRO A 32 -0.69 15.50 6.94
CA PRO A 32 -0.54 15.16 8.36
C PRO A 32 -1.46 14.03 8.80
N CYS A 33 -0.94 13.11 9.60
CA CYS A 33 -1.71 12.05 10.23
C CYS A 33 -1.92 12.41 11.70
N VAL A 34 -3.16 12.40 12.18
CA VAL A 34 -3.49 12.75 13.56
C VAL A 34 -3.68 11.50 14.38
N VAL A 35 -3.09 11.43 15.56
CA VAL A 35 -3.27 10.33 16.50
C VAL A 35 -4.69 10.40 17.09
N THR A 36 -5.48 9.35 16.87
CA THR A 36 -6.87 9.26 17.36
C THR A 36 -7.00 8.41 18.60
N GLN A 37 -6.11 7.44 18.80
CA GLN A 37 -6.10 6.58 19.98
C GLN A 37 -4.70 5.98 20.16
N VAL A 38 -4.28 5.89 21.41
CA VAL A 38 -3.10 5.10 21.81
C VAL A 38 -3.62 3.85 22.50
N LYS A 39 -3.20 2.69 22.02
CA LYS A 39 -3.55 1.38 22.56
C LYS A 39 -2.43 0.87 23.44
N THR A 40 -2.77 0.31 24.57
CA THR A 40 -1.85 -0.25 25.56
C THR A 40 -2.14 -1.71 25.82
N VAL A 41 -1.12 -2.45 26.29
CA VAL A 41 -1.28 -3.87 26.63
C VAL A 41 -2.36 -4.09 27.69
N GLU A 42 -2.49 -3.17 28.66
CA GLU A 42 -3.46 -3.29 29.75
C GLU A 42 -4.91 -3.23 29.27
N ASN A 43 -5.22 -2.33 28.35
CA ASN A 43 -6.60 -2.10 27.90
C ASN A 43 -6.96 -2.90 26.63
N ASP A 44 -6.04 -2.98 25.68
CA ASP A 44 -6.29 -3.53 24.33
C ASP A 44 -5.54 -4.85 24.08
N GLY A 45 -4.66 -5.26 24.99
CA GLY A 45 -3.84 -6.47 24.86
C GLY A 45 -2.60 -6.33 23.96
N TYR A 46 -2.36 -5.16 23.39
CA TYR A 46 -1.18 -4.85 22.57
C TYR A 46 -0.94 -3.34 22.48
N ASP A 47 0.32 -2.97 22.25
CA ASP A 47 0.69 -1.57 22.06
C ASP A 47 0.58 -1.18 20.57
N ALA A 48 -0.15 -0.10 20.30
CA ALA A 48 -0.27 0.48 18.96
C ALA A 48 -0.77 1.92 19.02
N VAL A 49 -0.45 2.68 17.98
CA VAL A 49 -0.99 4.03 17.78
C VAL A 49 -1.94 4.00 16.59
N GLN A 50 -3.20 4.39 16.82
CA GLN A 50 -4.17 4.57 15.76
C GLN A 50 -4.08 5.99 15.23
N VAL A 51 -3.93 6.11 13.90
CA VAL A 51 -3.83 7.39 13.21
C VAL A 51 -4.95 7.59 12.20
N GLY A 52 -5.44 8.82 12.15
CA GLY A 52 -6.42 9.28 11.17
C GLY A 52 -5.76 10.08 10.05
N PHE A 53 -6.19 9.85 8.81
CA PHE A 53 -5.65 10.53 7.63
C PHE A 53 -6.74 10.92 6.63
N ALA A 54 -6.54 12.04 5.95
CA ALA A 54 -7.44 12.70 5.00
C ALA A 54 -8.81 13.10 5.61
N ASP A 55 -9.15 14.35 5.47
CA ASP A 55 -10.39 14.88 6.03
C ASP A 55 -11.63 14.36 5.31
N ILE A 56 -12.71 14.21 6.05
CA ILE A 56 -14.02 13.80 5.54
C ILE A 56 -15.10 14.71 6.09
N ARG A 57 -16.08 15.04 5.26
CA ARG A 57 -17.23 15.85 5.70
C ARG A 57 -18.07 15.08 6.71
N GLU A 58 -18.52 15.73 7.76
CA GLU A 58 -19.34 15.14 8.84
C GLU A 58 -20.53 14.32 8.33
N LYS A 59 -21.24 14.80 7.31
CA LYS A 59 -22.40 14.12 6.70
C LYS A 59 -22.10 12.72 6.16
N LEU A 60 -20.82 12.41 5.90
CA LEU A 60 -20.38 11.11 5.38
C LEU A 60 -19.86 10.16 6.48
N VAL A 61 -19.89 10.60 7.73
CA VAL A 61 -19.40 9.83 8.87
C VAL A 61 -20.56 9.14 9.57
N ASN A 62 -20.46 7.84 9.78
CA ASN A 62 -21.46 7.06 10.50
C ASN A 62 -21.42 7.39 12.00
N LYS A 63 -22.57 7.31 12.69
CA LYS A 63 -22.70 7.61 14.13
C LYS A 63 -21.65 6.96 15.04
N PRO A 64 -21.35 5.63 14.93
CA PRO A 64 -20.31 5.02 15.75
C PRO A 64 -18.92 5.62 15.56
N VAL A 65 -18.56 5.87 14.28
CA VAL A 65 -17.26 6.47 13.92
C VAL A 65 -17.20 7.94 14.37
N LYS A 66 -18.33 8.67 14.30
CA LYS A 66 -18.44 10.03 14.84
C LYS A 66 -18.12 10.04 16.33
N GLY A 67 -18.77 9.19 17.13
CA GLY A 67 -18.51 9.10 18.57
C GLY A 67 -17.05 8.74 18.91
N HIS A 68 -16.37 7.95 18.04
CA HIS A 68 -14.95 7.65 18.21
C HIS A 68 -14.07 8.89 18.06
N PHE A 69 -14.32 9.72 17.04
CA PHE A 69 -13.59 10.96 16.83
C PHE A 69 -13.94 12.04 17.87
N ASP A 70 -15.22 12.14 18.23
CA ASP A 70 -15.69 13.09 19.24
C ASP A 70 -15.05 12.81 20.61
N LYS A 71 -14.90 11.52 20.98
CA LYS A 71 -14.17 11.11 22.20
C LYS A 71 -12.71 11.54 22.19
N ALA A 72 -12.07 11.50 21.02
CA ALA A 72 -10.68 11.92 20.84
C ALA A 72 -10.55 13.44 20.63
N GLU A 73 -11.67 14.16 20.44
CA GLU A 73 -11.72 15.59 20.07
C GLU A 73 -10.84 15.91 18.86
N VAL A 74 -10.89 15.06 17.84
CA VAL A 74 -10.09 15.15 16.60
C VAL A 74 -11.03 15.35 15.41
N PRO A 75 -10.67 16.14 14.40
CA PRO A 75 -11.43 16.27 13.16
C PRO A 75 -11.65 14.93 12.48
N TYR A 76 -12.83 14.77 11.84
CA TYR A 76 -13.19 13.51 11.18
C TYR A 76 -12.22 13.18 10.04
N LYS A 77 -11.63 12.00 10.10
CA LYS A 77 -10.70 11.50 9.10
C LYS A 77 -11.30 10.33 8.32
N ARG A 78 -10.94 10.24 7.04
CA ARG A 78 -11.46 9.22 6.13
C ARG A 78 -10.86 7.84 6.37
N PHE A 79 -9.59 7.79 6.73
CA PHE A 79 -8.86 6.55 6.92
C PHE A 79 -8.32 6.45 8.33
N LEU A 80 -8.62 5.36 9.00
CA LEU A 80 -8.04 4.99 10.27
C LEU A 80 -7.16 3.76 10.08
N ARG A 81 -5.93 3.80 10.59
CA ARG A 81 -4.98 2.68 10.58
C ARG A 81 -4.18 2.66 11.87
N GLU A 82 -3.75 1.46 12.24
CA GLU A 82 -2.92 1.24 13.41
C GLU A 82 -1.49 0.93 13.02
N PHE A 83 -0.57 1.49 13.77
CA PHE A 83 0.85 1.23 13.66
C PHE A 83 1.41 0.77 14.99
N LYS A 84 2.15 -0.35 14.98
CA LYS A 84 2.87 -0.86 16.14
C LYS A 84 4.25 -0.21 16.19
N PHE A 85 4.31 1.01 16.71
CA PHE A 85 5.58 1.69 16.95
C PHE A 85 6.29 1.06 18.15
N GLU A 86 7.63 1.12 18.15
CA GLU A 86 8.45 0.68 19.28
C GLU A 86 8.28 1.63 20.47
N ASN A 87 8.07 2.90 20.18
CA ASN A 87 7.84 3.99 21.12
C ASN A 87 6.37 4.43 21.17
N ALA A 88 5.43 3.50 21.13
CA ALA A 88 3.99 3.82 21.13
C ALA A 88 3.55 4.65 22.35
N SER A 89 4.23 4.50 23.48
CA SER A 89 3.96 5.23 24.73
C SER A 89 4.34 6.72 24.70
N GLU A 90 5.17 7.15 23.75
CA GLU A 90 5.57 8.55 23.61
C GLU A 90 4.51 9.39 22.89
N TYR A 91 3.58 8.74 22.19
CA TYR A 91 2.52 9.43 21.45
C TYR A 91 1.33 9.73 22.34
N SER A 92 0.78 10.92 22.15
CA SER A 92 -0.47 11.36 22.78
C SER A 92 -1.58 11.53 21.75
N VAL A 93 -2.84 11.43 22.20
CA VAL A 93 -3.99 11.74 21.34
C VAL A 93 -3.90 13.19 20.87
N LYS A 94 -4.22 13.46 19.60
CA LYS A 94 -4.09 14.74 18.88
C LYS A 94 -2.69 15.03 18.32
N ASP A 95 -1.67 14.25 18.63
CA ASP A 95 -0.35 14.45 18.02
C ASP A 95 -0.42 14.32 16.51
N GLU A 96 0.37 15.12 15.80
CA GLU A 96 0.46 15.09 14.34
C GLU A 96 1.75 14.43 13.87
N ILE A 97 1.61 13.41 13.03
CA ILE A 97 2.72 12.77 12.33
C ILE A 97 2.79 13.33 10.92
N LYS A 98 3.89 14.01 10.59
CA LYS A 98 4.15 14.67 9.31
C LYS A 98 5.24 13.95 8.51
N ALA A 99 5.52 14.43 7.31
CA ALA A 99 6.52 13.86 6.42
C ALA A 99 7.96 13.93 6.99
N ASP A 100 8.23 14.78 7.96
CA ASP A 100 9.52 15.02 8.61
C ASP A 100 10.10 13.81 9.34
N ILE A 101 9.27 12.80 9.66
CA ILE A 101 9.77 11.54 10.23
C ILE A 101 10.70 10.77 9.29
N PHE A 102 10.64 11.05 7.97
CA PHE A 102 11.51 10.44 6.96
C PHE A 102 12.56 11.43 6.48
N ALA A 103 13.74 10.92 6.18
CA ALA A 103 14.83 11.66 5.57
C ALA A 103 15.17 11.14 4.17
N ALA A 104 15.83 11.95 3.35
CA ALA A 104 16.39 11.50 2.08
C ALA A 104 17.41 10.37 2.33
N GLY A 105 17.36 9.33 1.50
CA GLY A 105 18.17 8.12 1.66
C GLY A 105 17.52 7.03 2.52
N ASP A 106 16.47 7.32 3.28
CA ASP A 106 15.74 6.29 4.03
C ASP A 106 15.18 5.22 3.09
N LYS A 107 15.15 3.96 3.56
CA LYS A 107 14.53 2.85 2.86
C LYS A 107 13.16 2.58 3.45
N VAL A 108 12.14 2.52 2.58
CA VAL A 108 10.75 2.38 2.97
C VAL A 108 10.05 1.24 2.24
N ASP A 109 9.06 0.65 2.90
CA ASP A 109 8.14 -0.31 2.33
C ASP A 109 6.80 0.38 2.06
N ALA A 110 6.33 0.34 0.80
CA ALA A 110 5.07 0.94 0.38
C ALA A 110 4.00 -0.12 0.18
N THR A 111 2.93 -0.04 0.97
CA THR A 111 1.79 -0.94 0.91
C THR A 111 0.55 -0.21 0.40
N ALA A 112 -0.08 -0.73 -0.64
CA ALA A 112 -1.35 -0.21 -1.14
C ALA A 112 -2.17 -1.28 -1.87
N VAL A 113 -3.41 -0.95 -2.23
CA VAL A 113 -4.24 -1.81 -3.08
C VAL A 113 -3.85 -1.59 -4.54
N SER A 114 -3.46 -2.65 -5.22
CA SER A 114 -3.05 -2.60 -6.63
C SER A 114 -4.23 -2.25 -7.56
N LYS A 115 -3.92 -1.73 -8.75
CA LYS A 115 -4.93 -1.48 -9.78
C LYS A 115 -5.68 -2.78 -10.12
N GLY A 116 -7.01 -2.72 -10.15
CA GLY A 116 -7.85 -3.83 -10.61
C GLY A 116 -7.65 -4.08 -12.10
N LYS A 117 -7.65 -5.35 -12.49
CA LYS A 117 -7.55 -5.79 -13.89
C LYS A 117 -8.74 -6.66 -14.32
N GLY A 118 -9.74 -6.79 -13.44
CA GLY A 118 -10.92 -7.61 -13.67
C GLY A 118 -10.62 -9.10 -13.76
N PHE A 119 -11.49 -9.85 -14.41
CA PHE A 119 -11.30 -11.28 -14.66
C PHE A 119 -10.30 -11.47 -15.82
N GLN A 120 -9.23 -12.21 -15.59
CA GLN A 120 -8.16 -12.42 -16.56
C GLN A 120 -7.92 -13.90 -16.82
N GLY A 121 -7.56 -14.23 -18.08
CA GLY A 121 -7.13 -15.56 -18.47
C GLY A 121 -5.82 -15.98 -17.77
N ALA A 122 -5.60 -17.29 -17.70
CA ALA A 122 -4.49 -17.90 -16.99
C ALA A 122 -3.11 -17.42 -17.50
N ILE A 123 -2.98 -17.16 -18.79
CA ILE A 123 -1.75 -16.66 -19.39
C ILE A 123 -1.36 -15.31 -18.78
N LYS A 124 -2.26 -14.33 -18.74
CA LYS A 124 -1.97 -12.99 -18.16
C LYS A 124 -1.90 -13.01 -16.64
N ARG A 125 -2.78 -13.80 -16.02
CA ARG A 125 -2.89 -13.83 -14.55
C ARG A 125 -1.73 -14.56 -13.90
N LEU A 126 -1.26 -15.65 -14.50
CA LEU A 126 -0.31 -16.61 -13.91
C LEU A 126 0.98 -16.77 -14.70
N GLY A 127 1.12 -16.06 -15.85
CA GLY A 127 2.31 -16.17 -16.68
C GLY A 127 2.44 -17.49 -17.43
N GLN A 128 1.34 -18.22 -17.65
CA GLN A 128 1.36 -19.47 -18.41
C GLN A 128 1.72 -19.22 -19.87
N SER A 129 2.36 -20.20 -20.50
CA SER A 129 2.72 -20.16 -21.92
C SER A 129 1.47 -20.18 -22.79
N ARG A 130 1.50 -19.44 -23.89
CA ARG A 130 0.50 -19.50 -24.95
C ARG A 130 0.77 -20.66 -25.91
N GLY A 131 -0.25 -21.10 -26.62
CA GLY A 131 -0.09 -22.03 -27.73
C GLY A 131 0.51 -21.38 -28.97
N PRO A 132 0.82 -22.19 -30.02
CA PRO A 132 1.32 -21.69 -31.29
C PRO A 132 0.35 -20.68 -31.93
N MET A 133 0.91 -19.63 -32.56
CA MET A 133 0.13 -18.58 -33.22
C MET A 133 0.03 -18.78 -34.74
N ALA A 134 0.73 -19.78 -35.28
CA ALA A 134 0.76 -20.15 -36.68
C ALA A 134 0.58 -21.67 -36.87
N HIS A 135 0.86 -22.18 -38.04
CA HIS A 135 0.73 -23.60 -38.44
C HIS A 135 -0.66 -24.20 -38.20
N GLY A 136 -1.73 -23.41 -38.42
CA GLY A 136 -3.10 -23.85 -38.31
C GLY A 136 -3.62 -24.11 -36.89
N SER A 137 -2.81 -23.80 -35.87
CA SER A 137 -3.22 -23.93 -34.46
C SER A 137 -4.39 -23.01 -34.16
N LYS A 138 -5.42 -23.55 -33.49
CA LYS A 138 -6.53 -22.77 -32.90
C LYS A 138 -6.39 -22.59 -31.41
N PHE A 139 -5.30 -23.12 -30.83
CA PHE A 139 -5.00 -23.06 -29.39
C PHE A 139 -4.06 -21.90 -29.09
N HIS A 140 -4.56 -20.67 -29.06
CA HIS A 140 -3.75 -19.47 -28.88
C HIS A 140 -3.55 -19.11 -27.41
N ARG A 141 -4.64 -18.69 -26.74
CA ARG A 141 -4.58 -18.21 -25.35
C ARG A 141 -5.49 -19.02 -24.40
N HIS A 142 -5.68 -20.29 -24.71
CA HIS A 142 -6.46 -21.20 -23.88
C HIS A 142 -5.68 -21.61 -22.62
N GLN A 143 -6.41 -21.99 -21.56
CA GLN A 143 -5.84 -22.40 -20.28
C GLN A 143 -5.06 -23.71 -20.38
N GLY A 144 -5.40 -24.57 -21.31
CA GLY A 144 -4.87 -25.92 -21.42
C GLY A 144 -5.66 -26.96 -20.61
N SER A 145 -5.18 -28.20 -20.61
CA SER A 145 -5.83 -29.30 -19.92
C SER A 145 -5.89 -29.10 -18.41
N ASN A 146 -6.97 -29.56 -17.79
CA ASN A 146 -7.13 -29.58 -16.35
C ASN A 146 -6.54 -30.83 -15.67
N GLY A 147 -6.07 -31.79 -16.45
CA GLY A 147 -5.46 -33.03 -15.98
C GLY A 147 -5.96 -34.25 -16.73
N SER A 148 -5.55 -35.42 -16.31
CA SER A 148 -5.98 -36.70 -16.84
C SER A 148 -7.37 -37.09 -16.32
N ALA A 149 -8.14 -37.84 -17.14
CA ALA A 149 -9.53 -38.22 -16.82
C ALA A 149 -9.62 -39.33 -15.77
N THR A 150 -9.02 -40.48 -16.03
CA THR A 150 -9.20 -41.71 -15.22
C THR A 150 -8.46 -41.60 -13.88
N THR A 151 -7.20 -41.25 -13.91
CA THR A 151 -6.37 -41.06 -12.73
C THR A 151 -5.65 -39.74 -12.86
N PRO A 152 -5.90 -38.77 -11.96
CA PRO A 152 -6.53 -38.81 -10.63
C PRO A 152 -8.07 -38.64 -10.61
N GLY A 153 -8.78 -38.52 -11.74
CA GLY A 153 -10.23 -38.32 -11.79
C GLY A 153 -10.72 -36.98 -11.23
N ARG A 154 -9.82 -36.03 -11.01
CA ARG A 154 -10.11 -34.71 -10.44
C ARG A 154 -9.09 -33.67 -10.86
N VAL A 155 -9.43 -32.42 -10.73
CA VAL A 155 -8.49 -31.29 -10.85
C VAL A 155 -7.80 -31.09 -9.50
N PHE A 156 -6.47 -31.05 -9.50
CA PHE A 156 -5.70 -30.86 -8.26
C PHE A 156 -5.89 -29.48 -7.68
N LYS A 157 -5.78 -29.40 -6.34
CA LYS A 157 -5.73 -28.11 -5.63
C LYS A 157 -4.54 -27.29 -6.13
N GLY A 158 -4.73 -25.97 -6.25
CA GLY A 158 -3.67 -25.08 -6.74
C GLY A 158 -3.51 -25.02 -8.25
N LYS A 159 -4.31 -25.76 -9.03
CA LYS A 159 -4.32 -25.62 -10.49
C LYS A 159 -4.60 -24.19 -10.88
N GLY A 160 -3.68 -23.59 -11.62
CA GLY A 160 -3.79 -22.21 -12.09
C GLY A 160 -4.90 -22.06 -13.13
N MET A 161 -5.91 -21.27 -12.81
CA MET A 161 -7.09 -21.02 -13.66
C MET A 161 -7.34 -19.53 -13.88
N PRO A 162 -8.15 -19.13 -14.86
CA PRO A 162 -8.64 -17.77 -14.99
C PRO A 162 -9.30 -17.28 -13.71
N GLY A 163 -9.29 -15.99 -13.49
CA GLY A 163 -9.91 -15.41 -12.29
C GLY A 163 -9.60 -13.94 -12.12
N HIS A 164 -10.05 -13.39 -11.00
CA HIS A 164 -9.83 -11.99 -10.66
C HIS A 164 -8.32 -11.69 -10.51
N MET A 165 -7.89 -10.59 -11.13
CA MET A 165 -6.52 -10.09 -11.07
C MET A 165 -6.50 -8.64 -10.61
N GLY A 166 -5.52 -8.28 -9.80
CA GLY A 166 -5.42 -6.95 -9.21
C GLY A 166 -6.37 -6.74 -8.03
N SER A 167 -6.57 -5.49 -7.62
CA SER A 167 -7.33 -5.08 -6.42
C SER A 167 -6.93 -5.84 -5.16
N LYS A 168 -5.67 -6.24 -5.07
CA LYS A 168 -5.09 -6.92 -3.92
C LYS A 168 -4.17 -5.97 -3.17
N ARG A 169 -4.12 -6.11 -1.85
CA ARG A 169 -3.11 -5.43 -1.04
C ARG A 169 -1.74 -6.03 -1.36
N ILE A 170 -0.82 -5.20 -1.82
CA ILE A 170 0.56 -5.57 -2.13
C ILE A 170 1.52 -4.58 -1.49
N THR A 171 2.70 -5.07 -1.14
CA THR A 171 3.78 -4.28 -0.57
C THR A 171 4.98 -4.36 -1.50
N ILE A 172 5.52 -3.21 -1.88
CA ILE A 172 6.83 -3.11 -2.52
C ILE A 172 7.80 -2.68 -1.45
N GLN A 173 8.86 -3.46 -1.29
CA GLN A 173 9.84 -3.28 -0.22
C GLN A 173 11.09 -2.55 -0.71
N ASN A 174 11.82 -1.96 0.25
CA ASN A 174 13.14 -1.39 0.05
C ASN A 174 13.19 -0.28 -1.02
N LEU A 175 12.18 0.56 -1.05
CA LEU A 175 12.15 1.77 -1.88
C LEU A 175 12.96 2.88 -1.21
N GLU A 176 13.70 3.63 -1.99
CA GLU A 176 14.52 4.75 -1.51
C GLU A 176 13.72 6.05 -1.50
N VAL A 177 13.78 6.78 -0.41
CA VAL A 177 13.27 8.15 -0.30
C VAL A 177 14.29 9.09 -0.95
N VAL A 178 13.91 9.73 -2.03
CA VAL A 178 14.83 10.62 -2.78
C VAL A 178 14.83 12.03 -2.19
N ARG A 179 13.64 12.53 -1.84
CA ARG A 179 13.47 13.88 -1.29
C ARG A 179 12.23 13.93 -0.40
N VAL A 180 12.30 14.72 0.66
CA VAL A 180 11.17 15.07 1.53
C VAL A 180 10.97 16.57 1.46
N ASP A 181 9.73 16.98 1.20
CA ASP A 181 9.28 18.37 1.26
C ASP A 181 8.32 18.47 2.46
N VAL A 182 8.83 19.05 3.54
CA VAL A 182 8.11 19.17 4.81
C VAL A 182 7.00 20.21 4.73
N GLU A 183 7.22 21.29 3.98
CA GLU A 183 6.24 22.38 3.86
C GLU A 183 4.94 21.92 3.20
N ASN A 184 5.07 21.13 2.12
CA ASN A 184 3.94 20.60 1.37
C ASN A 184 3.52 19.19 1.83
N ASN A 185 4.19 18.60 2.83
CA ASN A 185 3.99 17.22 3.27
C ASN A 185 4.10 16.21 2.11
N VAL A 186 5.14 16.33 1.27
CA VAL A 186 5.36 15.49 0.11
C VAL A 186 6.63 14.65 0.27
N ILE A 187 6.53 13.38 -0.06
CA ILE A 187 7.66 12.45 -0.10
C ILE A 187 7.83 11.93 -1.54
N LEU A 188 9.02 12.06 -2.09
CA LEU A 188 9.40 11.49 -3.37
C LEU A 188 10.10 10.16 -3.15
N VAL A 189 9.49 9.08 -3.63
CA VAL A 189 10.01 7.72 -3.50
C VAL A 189 10.47 7.22 -4.86
N LYS A 190 11.69 6.68 -4.95
CA LYS A 190 12.27 6.14 -6.18
C LYS A 190 11.49 4.94 -6.69
N GLY A 191 11.07 5.01 -7.95
CA GLY A 191 10.37 3.91 -8.61
C GLY A 191 8.85 3.94 -8.46
N ALA A 192 8.23 2.78 -8.69
CA ALA A 192 6.78 2.63 -8.74
C ALA A 192 6.20 2.23 -7.39
N VAL A 193 5.10 2.89 -7.00
CA VAL A 193 4.28 2.55 -5.83
C VAL A 193 2.95 1.97 -6.31
N PRO A 194 2.41 0.91 -5.67
CA PRO A 194 1.16 0.28 -6.10
C PRO A 194 -0.05 1.21 -5.99
N GLY A 195 -1.07 0.90 -6.76
CA GLY A 195 -2.35 1.61 -6.78
C GLY A 195 -2.49 2.71 -7.84
N PRO A 196 -3.72 3.18 -8.09
CA PRO A 196 -4.01 4.32 -8.95
C PRO A 196 -3.62 5.65 -8.28
N LYS A 197 -3.71 6.76 -9.01
CA LYS A 197 -3.68 8.12 -8.44
C LYS A 197 -4.80 8.26 -7.40
N LYS A 198 -4.57 9.02 -6.36
CA LYS A 198 -5.47 9.26 -5.23
C LYS A 198 -5.72 8.02 -4.34
N SER A 199 -5.00 6.91 -4.53
CA SER A 199 -5.09 5.75 -3.63
C SER A 199 -4.34 5.99 -2.33
N LEU A 200 -4.87 5.38 -1.25
CA LEU A 200 -4.18 5.33 0.04
C LEU A 200 -2.94 4.43 -0.08
N VAL A 201 -1.82 4.93 0.40
CA VAL A 201 -0.55 4.23 0.53
C VAL A 201 -0.11 4.28 1.97
N THR A 202 0.30 3.16 2.50
CA THR A 202 0.95 3.07 3.82
C THR A 202 2.44 2.97 3.59
N LEU A 203 3.20 3.95 4.08
CA LEU A 203 4.65 3.91 4.11
C LEU A 203 5.10 3.44 5.48
N LYS A 204 6.09 2.57 5.51
CA LYS A 204 6.72 2.07 6.73
C LYS A 204 8.23 2.00 6.51
N GLU A 205 9.01 2.14 7.56
CA GLU A 205 10.41 1.78 7.54
C GLU A 205 10.58 0.35 7.03
N THR A 206 11.58 0.10 6.19
CA THR A 206 11.78 -1.24 5.61
C THR A 206 12.17 -2.25 6.69
N VAL A 207 11.61 -3.45 6.57
CA VAL A 207 12.02 -4.60 7.40
C VAL A 207 13.36 -5.16 6.93
N LYS A 208 13.72 -4.94 5.67
CA LYS A 208 14.99 -5.35 5.08
C LYS A 208 16.00 -4.20 5.16
N ALA A 209 16.52 -3.94 6.35
CA ALA A 209 17.64 -3.03 6.47
C ALA A 209 18.78 -3.51 5.56
N ALA A 210 19.36 -2.59 4.77
CA ALA A 210 20.60 -2.90 4.08
C ALA A 210 21.66 -3.24 5.15
N LYS A 211 22.17 -4.46 5.10
CA LYS A 211 23.37 -4.82 5.85
C LYS A 211 24.57 -4.16 5.21
#